data_68afdb29d8cb27e1c263e59610a1ea17
#
_entry.id   68afdb29d8cb27e1c263e59610a1ea17
#
_cell.length_a   1.000
_cell.length_b   1.000
_cell.length_c   1.000
_cell.angle_alpha   90.00
_cell.angle_beta   90.00
_cell.angle_gamma   90.00
#
_symmetry.space_group_name_H-M   'P 1'
#
loop_
_entity.id
_entity.type
_entity.pdbx_description
1 polymer ?
#
loop_
_entity_poly.entity_id
_entity_poly.type
_entity_poly.pdbx_seq_one_letter_code
_entity_poly.pdbx_strand_id
1 'polypeptide(L)'
;MGLMRFRVFPAERITAAMIEQAYLSGVDRMSWPVRAMVDQGDLVLRRSVSDSANLHIPWPVEGNGLPMLSTSSLMETPTPYLLPLELARGTLAQVRNQLSEWQFIGLNVPVAATEKLTEAVERFSWAAVSQDNLAQSAEYAEAALRATLEAGDLLATAYADQARVARRRNGGNRASLLGADLGSVLLDDNTSRQYLRCFNAAVAPLCWRDIETTEGNFAWSTSDKQIQWCRGHGLKVFAGPLLMLDPLALPDWLYLFADEWESLLECTSTFVRQVVERYRGKVDYWIGAGRLHISEAFPLSEQERLQLVAHTVERVRSLDPTTPALVSFDQPWAEYMRQRASDFPPLQFADALLRAGLDLAGLMLEINVGYAPGGTLLRHPLELNRQLDAWSAFGLPLWLALCAPSASYKDPLAQYATTVSSNNWTPAAQRAWVAQNVPLALAKPLVQGALWNQLRDNQPHRFPHGGLFDDRQHPKPALRTLAAIRQAYSK
;
A
#
# COMPACT_ATOMS: atom_id res chain seq x y z
N MET A 1 -6.17 -23.65 21.82
CA MET A 1 -5.51 -23.54 20.51
C MET A 1 -6.58 -23.60 19.42
N GLY A 2 -6.60 -22.63 18.55
CA GLY A 2 -7.54 -22.58 17.44
C GLY A 2 -7.02 -23.35 16.23
N LEU A 3 -7.92 -24.03 15.51
CA LEU A 3 -7.61 -24.82 14.33
C LEU A 3 -8.68 -24.61 13.27
N MET A 4 -8.28 -24.11 12.10
CA MET A 4 -9.17 -24.03 10.93
C MET A 4 -8.63 -24.92 9.82
N ARG A 5 -9.51 -25.69 9.20
CA ARG A 5 -9.17 -26.61 8.10
C ARG A 5 -9.92 -26.25 6.84
N PHE A 6 -9.19 -26.26 5.71
CA PHE A 6 -9.76 -25.95 4.40
C PHE A 6 -9.33 -27.02 3.39
N ARG A 7 -10.31 -27.67 2.77
CA ARG A 7 -10.08 -28.55 1.66
C ARG A 7 -9.84 -27.75 0.40
N VAL A 8 -8.73 -28.02 -0.24
CA VAL A 8 -8.37 -27.41 -1.52
C VAL A 8 -8.64 -28.39 -2.63
N PHE A 9 -9.35 -27.97 -3.67
CA PHE A 9 -9.59 -28.80 -4.84
C PHE A 9 -9.36 -28.00 -6.14
N PRO A 10 -8.56 -28.52 -7.10
CA PRO A 10 -7.67 -29.66 -6.93
C PRO A 10 -6.53 -29.33 -5.94
N ALA A 11 -5.99 -30.34 -5.27
CA ALA A 11 -5.01 -30.14 -4.18
C ALA A 11 -3.72 -29.45 -4.64
N GLU A 12 -3.33 -29.67 -5.89
CA GLU A 12 -2.12 -29.10 -6.52
C GLU A 12 -2.23 -27.59 -6.75
N ARG A 13 -3.42 -27.02 -6.60
CA ARG A 13 -3.64 -25.58 -6.80
C ARG A 13 -2.99 -24.71 -5.74
N ILE A 14 -2.80 -25.25 -4.53
CA ILE A 14 -2.13 -24.54 -3.45
C ILE A 14 -0.62 -24.72 -3.55
N THR A 15 0.11 -23.62 -3.52
CA THR A 15 1.58 -23.61 -3.57
C THR A 15 2.18 -23.22 -2.21
N ALA A 16 3.45 -23.59 -1.98
CA ALA A 16 4.16 -23.20 -0.76
C ALA A 16 4.16 -21.68 -0.55
N ALA A 17 4.33 -20.90 -1.61
CA ALA A 17 4.29 -19.45 -1.56
C ALA A 17 2.91 -18.89 -1.14
N MET A 18 1.81 -19.53 -1.58
CA MET A 18 0.46 -19.13 -1.16
C MET A 18 0.24 -19.43 0.33
N ILE A 19 0.73 -20.59 0.82
CA ILE A 19 0.64 -20.98 2.22
C ILE A 19 1.42 -20.01 3.11
N GLU A 20 2.63 -19.65 2.69
CA GLU A 20 3.47 -18.70 3.41
C GLU A 20 2.81 -17.31 3.55
N GLN A 21 2.02 -16.91 2.56
CA GLN A 21 1.33 -15.62 2.53
C GLN A 21 -0.08 -15.67 3.15
N ALA A 22 -0.59 -16.86 3.48
CA ALA A 22 -1.89 -17.00 4.11
C ALA A 22 -1.88 -16.54 5.56
N TYR A 23 -2.96 -15.89 5.99
CA TYR A 23 -3.15 -15.47 7.38
C TYR A 23 -4.63 -15.47 7.78
N LEU A 24 -4.88 -15.41 9.08
CA LEU A 24 -6.22 -15.20 9.64
C LEU A 24 -6.34 -13.76 10.14
N SER A 25 -7.56 -13.24 10.15
CA SER A 25 -7.87 -11.95 10.75
C SER A 25 -9.21 -11.98 11.49
N GLY A 26 -9.39 -11.04 12.41
CA GLY A 26 -10.69 -10.72 13.01
C GLY A 26 -11.53 -9.78 12.13
N VAL A 27 -12.47 -9.11 12.79
CA VAL A 27 -13.35 -8.12 12.17
C VAL A 27 -12.61 -6.86 11.69
N ASP A 28 -11.49 -6.55 12.34
CA ASP A 28 -10.57 -5.46 11.99
C ASP A 28 -9.75 -5.72 10.73
N ARG A 29 -9.74 -6.99 10.28
CA ARG A 29 -8.98 -7.51 9.12
C ARG A 29 -7.46 -7.33 9.20
N MET A 30 -6.94 -7.06 10.38
CA MET A 30 -5.51 -7.06 10.63
C MET A 30 -5.02 -8.51 10.74
N SER A 31 -3.85 -8.78 10.18
CA SER A 31 -3.31 -10.14 10.17
C SER A 31 -2.92 -10.58 11.58
N TRP A 32 -3.31 -11.81 11.91
CA TRP A 32 -2.90 -12.46 13.16
C TRP A 32 -1.75 -13.42 12.91
N PRO A 33 -0.84 -13.60 13.87
CA PRO A 33 0.18 -14.63 13.79
C PRO A 33 -0.47 -16.01 13.70
N VAL A 34 -0.17 -16.73 12.63
CA VAL A 34 -0.69 -18.08 12.41
C VAL A 34 0.41 -18.99 11.84
N ARG A 35 0.30 -20.28 12.13
CA ARG A 35 1.09 -21.31 11.47
C ARG A 35 0.24 -22.00 10.42
N ALA A 36 0.52 -21.73 9.17
CA ALA A 36 -0.14 -22.37 8.04
C ALA A 36 0.69 -23.56 7.54
N MET A 37 0.03 -24.66 7.21
CA MET A 37 0.65 -25.89 6.68
C MET A 37 -0.36 -26.67 5.86
N VAL A 38 0.12 -27.64 5.06
CA VAL A 38 -0.73 -28.67 4.46
C VAL A 38 -0.63 -29.94 5.29
N ASP A 39 -1.77 -30.50 5.64
CA ASP A 39 -1.90 -31.75 6.38
C ASP A 39 -2.96 -32.63 5.69
N GLN A 40 -2.57 -33.80 5.19
CA GLN A 40 -3.44 -34.75 4.47
C GLN A 40 -4.20 -34.12 3.27
N GLY A 41 -3.59 -33.15 2.59
CA GLY A 41 -4.18 -32.46 1.45
C GLY A 41 -5.10 -31.27 1.80
N ASP A 42 -5.33 -31.01 3.07
CA ASP A 42 -6.05 -29.83 3.55
C ASP A 42 -5.07 -28.71 3.97
N LEU A 43 -5.42 -27.45 3.71
CA LEU A 43 -4.76 -26.30 4.30
C LEU A 43 -5.20 -26.17 5.76
N VAL A 44 -4.24 -26.17 6.66
CA VAL A 44 -4.47 -26.10 8.10
C VAL A 44 -3.81 -24.86 8.68
N LEU A 45 -4.59 -24.03 9.38
CA LEU A 45 -4.09 -22.85 10.08
C LEU A 45 -4.26 -23.04 11.59
N ARG A 46 -3.16 -22.93 12.31
CA ARG A 46 -3.10 -23.03 13.78
C ARG A 46 -2.77 -21.70 14.41
N ARG A 47 -3.43 -21.38 15.50
CA ARG A 47 -3.19 -20.17 16.30
C ARG A 47 -3.32 -20.44 17.81
N SER A 48 -2.91 -19.49 18.63
CA SER A 48 -2.95 -19.61 20.09
C SER A 48 -4.37 -19.55 20.67
N VAL A 49 -5.27 -18.82 20.01
CA VAL A 49 -6.64 -18.55 20.48
C VAL A 49 -7.65 -19.26 19.58
N SER A 50 -8.73 -19.83 20.17
CA SER A 50 -9.89 -20.36 19.45
C SER A 50 -10.95 -19.26 19.34
N ASP A 51 -11.25 -18.85 18.12
CA ASP A 51 -12.24 -17.81 17.81
C ASP A 51 -12.65 -17.91 16.33
N SER A 52 -13.70 -17.23 15.91
CA SER A 52 -14.05 -17.07 14.51
C SER A 52 -13.03 -16.19 13.78
N ALA A 53 -12.78 -16.47 12.50
CA ALA A 53 -11.81 -15.73 11.71
C ALA A 53 -12.13 -15.71 10.23
N ASN A 54 -11.59 -14.71 9.53
CA ASN A 54 -11.50 -14.67 8.08
C ASN A 54 -10.15 -15.25 7.65
N LEU A 55 -10.15 -16.21 6.74
CA LEU A 55 -8.92 -16.63 6.06
C LEU A 55 -8.63 -15.64 4.92
N HIS A 56 -7.40 -15.17 4.86
CA HIS A 56 -6.84 -14.43 3.73
C HIS A 56 -5.78 -15.28 3.05
N ILE A 57 -5.87 -15.42 1.73
CA ILE A 57 -4.92 -16.23 0.96
C ILE A 57 -4.82 -15.68 -0.47
N PRO A 58 -3.60 -15.58 -1.06
CA PRO A 58 -3.48 -15.34 -2.50
C PRO A 58 -4.17 -16.46 -3.26
N TRP A 59 -5.04 -16.12 -4.20
CA TRP A 59 -5.78 -17.13 -4.95
C TRP A 59 -5.78 -16.80 -6.44
N PRO A 60 -5.37 -17.75 -7.32
CA PRO A 60 -5.32 -17.50 -8.75
C PRO A 60 -6.73 -17.40 -9.33
N VAL A 61 -7.04 -16.26 -9.94
CA VAL A 61 -8.28 -16.03 -10.65
C VAL A 61 -7.98 -15.64 -12.10
N GLU A 62 -8.57 -16.34 -13.04
CA GLU A 62 -8.38 -16.08 -14.46
C GLU A 62 -8.69 -14.61 -14.80
N GLY A 63 -7.76 -13.95 -15.50
CA GLY A 63 -7.84 -12.52 -15.82
C GLY A 63 -7.41 -11.55 -14.72
N ASN A 64 -7.37 -11.99 -13.44
CA ASN A 64 -7.06 -11.13 -12.29
C ASN A 64 -5.71 -11.44 -11.62
N GLY A 65 -4.98 -12.44 -12.11
CA GLY A 65 -3.70 -12.83 -11.52
C GLY A 65 -3.88 -13.59 -10.19
N LEU A 66 -3.10 -13.19 -9.18
CA LEU A 66 -3.08 -13.82 -7.86
C LEU A 66 -3.46 -12.80 -6.76
N PRO A 67 -4.70 -12.30 -6.74
CA PRO A 67 -5.13 -11.37 -5.70
C PRO A 67 -5.24 -12.06 -4.33
N MET A 68 -5.00 -11.32 -3.27
CA MET A 68 -5.35 -11.71 -1.91
C MET A 68 -6.88 -11.72 -1.79
N LEU A 69 -7.47 -12.90 -1.65
CA LEU A 69 -8.90 -13.08 -1.39
C LEU A 69 -9.14 -13.41 0.09
N SER A 70 -10.35 -13.16 0.56
CA SER A 70 -10.73 -13.52 1.92
C SER A 70 -12.06 -14.25 1.98
N THR A 71 -12.16 -15.20 2.89
CA THR A 71 -13.44 -15.81 3.25
C THR A 71 -14.32 -14.81 4.03
N SER A 72 -15.58 -15.13 4.20
CA SER A 72 -16.37 -14.55 5.30
C SER A 72 -15.81 -15.03 6.66
N SER A 73 -16.31 -14.47 7.77
CA SER A 73 -15.97 -14.96 9.09
C SER A 73 -16.47 -16.40 9.26
N LEU A 74 -15.59 -17.31 9.62
CA LEU A 74 -15.84 -18.73 9.78
C LEU A 74 -15.56 -19.16 11.21
N MET A 75 -16.35 -20.09 11.72
CA MET A 75 -16.11 -20.74 13.01
C MET A 75 -15.17 -21.94 12.84
N GLU A 76 -14.55 -22.38 13.89
CA GLU A 76 -13.81 -23.64 13.89
C GLU A 76 -14.79 -24.81 13.81
N THR A 77 -14.53 -25.74 12.90
CA THR A 77 -15.34 -26.96 12.74
C THR A 77 -14.47 -28.19 12.55
N PRO A 78 -14.95 -29.38 12.96
CA PRO A 78 -14.25 -30.65 12.70
C PRO A 78 -14.14 -30.97 11.20
N THR A 79 -15.15 -30.57 10.42
CA THR A 79 -15.20 -30.81 8.97
C THR A 79 -14.47 -29.69 8.23
N PRO A 80 -13.55 -29.98 7.31
CA PRO A 80 -12.88 -28.97 6.51
C PRO A 80 -13.86 -28.18 5.63
N TYR A 81 -13.69 -26.88 5.55
CA TYR A 81 -14.39 -26.04 4.59
C TYR A 81 -13.85 -26.25 3.16
N LEU A 82 -14.68 -26.20 2.15
CA LEU A 82 -14.22 -26.18 0.77
C LEU A 82 -13.69 -24.78 0.42
N LEU A 83 -12.37 -24.64 0.29
CA LEU A 83 -11.72 -23.32 0.17
C LEU A 83 -12.23 -22.49 -1.01
N PRO A 84 -12.33 -23.00 -2.26
CA PRO A 84 -12.85 -22.19 -3.38
C PRO A 84 -14.25 -21.64 -3.11
N LEU A 85 -15.12 -22.45 -2.50
CA LEU A 85 -16.49 -22.04 -2.16
C LEU A 85 -16.51 -20.92 -1.12
N GLU A 86 -15.70 -21.02 -0.07
CA GLU A 86 -15.68 -20.00 0.97
C GLU A 86 -15.01 -18.69 0.51
N LEU A 87 -14.02 -18.76 -0.38
CA LEU A 87 -13.47 -17.58 -1.03
C LEU A 87 -14.51 -16.91 -1.93
N ALA A 88 -15.28 -17.70 -2.70
CA ALA A 88 -16.37 -17.17 -3.51
C ALA A 88 -17.46 -16.51 -2.64
N ARG A 89 -17.85 -17.13 -1.53
CA ARG A 89 -18.79 -16.57 -0.56
C ARG A 89 -18.29 -15.23 0.00
N GLY A 90 -17.04 -15.18 0.46
CA GLY A 90 -16.45 -13.99 1.06
C GLY A 90 -16.33 -12.84 0.05
N THR A 91 -15.81 -13.12 -1.14
CA THR A 91 -15.65 -12.13 -2.20
C THR A 91 -17.00 -11.59 -2.70
N LEU A 92 -17.98 -12.48 -2.92
CA LEU A 92 -19.33 -12.08 -3.33
C LEU A 92 -20.02 -11.20 -2.27
N ALA A 93 -19.91 -11.57 -1.00
CA ALA A 93 -20.45 -10.78 0.11
C ALA A 93 -19.83 -9.36 0.14
N GLN A 94 -18.52 -9.26 -0.06
CA GLN A 94 -17.83 -7.96 -0.09
C GLN A 94 -18.33 -7.07 -1.24
N VAL A 95 -18.41 -7.60 -2.46
CA VAL A 95 -18.88 -6.84 -3.63
C VAL A 95 -20.32 -6.39 -3.46
N ARG A 96 -21.20 -7.27 -2.94
CA ARG A 96 -22.60 -6.93 -2.67
C ARG A 96 -22.75 -5.85 -1.60
N ASN A 97 -21.98 -5.93 -0.52
CA ASN A 97 -21.99 -4.91 0.53
C ASN A 97 -21.53 -3.55 -0.02
N GLN A 98 -20.44 -3.54 -0.78
CA GLN A 98 -19.93 -2.30 -1.39
C GLN A 98 -20.93 -1.73 -2.42
N LEU A 99 -21.58 -2.57 -3.22
CA LEU A 99 -22.64 -2.14 -4.12
C LEU A 99 -23.76 -1.45 -3.35
N SER A 100 -24.24 -2.08 -2.27
CA SER A 100 -25.32 -1.53 -1.43
C SER A 100 -24.95 -0.18 -0.83
N GLU A 101 -23.75 -0.04 -0.29
CA GLU A 101 -23.23 1.23 0.26
C GLU A 101 -23.18 2.32 -0.82
N TRP A 102 -22.66 2.00 -2.00
CA TRP A 102 -22.56 2.97 -3.08
C TRP A 102 -23.90 3.33 -3.71
N GLN A 103 -24.83 2.39 -3.78
CA GLN A 103 -26.20 2.70 -4.19
C GLN A 103 -26.89 3.64 -3.20
N PHE A 104 -26.67 3.44 -1.90
CA PHE A 104 -27.21 4.32 -0.86
C PHE A 104 -26.74 5.76 -0.99
N ILE A 105 -25.50 5.98 -1.40
CA ILE A 105 -24.96 7.32 -1.68
C ILE A 105 -25.24 7.83 -3.10
N GLY A 106 -26.04 7.10 -3.91
CA GLY A 106 -26.52 7.56 -5.20
C GLY A 106 -25.66 7.14 -6.40
N LEU A 107 -24.84 6.08 -6.30
CA LEU A 107 -24.14 5.54 -7.45
C LEU A 107 -25.12 5.05 -8.51
N ASN A 108 -25.00 5.54 -9.73
CA ASN A 108 -25.66 4.94 -10.89
C ASN A 108 -24.87 3.70 -11.32
N VAL A 109 -25.43 2.52 -11.04
CA VAL A 109 -24.79 1.24 -11.25
C VAL A 109 -24.83 0.86 -12.73
N PRO A 110 -23.70 0.52 -13.38
CA PRO A 110 -23.69 0.05 -14.74
C PRO A 110 -24.46 -1.27 -14.90
N VAL A 111 -25.25 -1.40 -15.96
CA VAL A 111 -26.00 -2.64 -16.25
C VAL A 111 -25.06 -3.85 -16.30
N ALA A 112 -23.91 -3.71 -16.95
CA ALA A 112 -22.91 -4.79 -17.02
C ALA A 112 -22.43 -5.27 -15.64
N ALA A 113 -22.31 -4.38 -14.64
CA ALA A 113 -21.95 -4.78 -13.28
C ALA A 113 -23.07 -5.59 -12.62
N THR A 114 -24.33 -5.23 -12.85
CA THR A 114 -25.49 -5.96 -12.34
C THR A 114 -25.61 -7.34 -12.99
N GLU A 115 -25.40 -7.44 -14.30
CA GLU A 115 -25.39 -8.70 -15.04
C GLU A 115 -24.30 -9.64 -14.53
N LYS A 116 -23.07 -9.13 -14.35
CA LYS A 116 -21.97 -9.92 -13.79
C LYS A 116 -22.22 -10.36 -12.35
N LEU A 117 -22.85 -9.54 -11.55
CA LEU A 117 -23.20 -9.90 -10.18
C LEU A 117 -24.31 -10.96 -10.15
N THR A 118 -25.27 -10.90 -11.06
CA THR A 118 -26.31 -11.94 -11.22
C THR A 118 -25.68 -13.27 -11.62
N GLU A 119 -24.78 -13.27 -12.61
CA GLU A 119 -24.00 -14.45 -13.01
C GLU A 119 -23.22 -15.01 -11.80
N ALA A 120 -22.55 -14.16 -11.03
CA ALA A 120 -21.78 -14.57 -9.85
C ALA A 120 -22.67 -15.26 -8.80
N VAL A 121 -23.85 -14.71 -8.51
CA VAL A 121 -24.81 -15.30 -7.56
C VAL A 121 -25.30 -16.66 -8.04
N GLU A 122 -25.62 -16.77 -9.32
CA GLU A 122 -26.06 -18.04 -9.93
C GLU A 122 -24.97 -19.11 -9.80
N ARG A 123 -23.75 -18.82 -10.24
CA ARG A 123 -22.58 -19.71 -10.13
C ARG A 123 -22.28 -20.11 -8.69
N PHE A 124 -22.32 -19.16 -7.78
CA PHE A 124 -22.14 -19.43 -6.35
C PHE A 124 -23.23 -20.36 -5.81
N SER A 125 -24.49 -20.16 -6.22
CA SER A 125 -25.58 -21.01 -5.79
C SER A 125 -25.40 -22.48 -6.28
N TRP A 126 -24.95 -22.66 -7.53
CA TRP A 126 -24.59 -23.99 -8.03
C TRP A 126 -23.41 -24.60 -7.27
N ALA A 127 -22.38 -23.83 -6.95
CA ALA A 127 -21.26 -24.30 -6.14
C ALA A 127 -21.72 -24.77 -4.75
N ALA A 128 -22.61 -24.03 -4.12
CA ALA A 128 -23.09 -24.31 -2.77
C ALA A 128 -23.96 -25.59 -2.68
N VAL A 129 -24.73 -25.90 -3.73
CA VAL A 129 -25.58 -27.11 -3.75
C VAL A 129 -24.87 -28.36 -4.28
N SER A 130 -23.69 -28.21 -4.90
CA SER A 130 -22.92 -29.30 -5.49
C SER A 130 -21.79 -29.84 -4.60
N GLN A 131 -21.79 -29.56 -3.28
CA GLN A 131 -20.67 -29.91 -2.40
C GLN A 131 -20.39 -31.41 -2.30
N ASP A 132 -21.35 -32.28 -2.62
CA ASP A 132 -21.14 -33.73 -2.71
C ASP A 132 -20.20 -34.09 -3.88
N ASN A 133 -20.03 -33.22 -4.87
CA ASN A 133 -19.08 -33.35 -5.96
C ASN A 133 -18.07 -32.18 -5.89
N LEU A 134 -16.96 -32.42 -5.23
CA LEU A 134 -15.92 -31.40 -4.97
C LEU A 134 -15.41 -30.73 -6.26
N ALA A 135 -15.24 -31.49 -7.33
CA ALA A 135 -14.75 -30.98 -8.62
C ALA A 135 -15.75 -29.97 -9.21
N GLN A 136 -17.00 -30.32 -9.25
CA GLN A 136 -18.08 -29.49 -9.81
C GLN A 136 -18.31 -28.25 -8.93
N SER A 137 -18.32 -28.40 -7.60
CA SER A 137 -18.46 -27.29 -6.67
C SER A 137 -17.30 -26.31 -6.80
N ALA A 138 -16.04 -26.79 -6.91
CA ALA A 138 -14.88 -25.94 -7.11
C ALA A 138 -14.93 -25.19 -8.46
N GLU A 139 -15.33 -25.86 -9.54
CA GLU A 139 -15.47 -25.23 -10.87
C GLU A 139 -16.49 -24.07 -10.85
N TYR A 140 -17.67 -24.30 -10.26
CA TYR A 140 -18.67 -23.25 -10.11
C TYR A 140 -18.21 -22.12 -9.19
N ALA A 141 -17.50 -22.42 -8.10
CA ALA A 141 -16.94 -21.43 -7.20
C ALA A 141 -15.91 -20.52 -7.90
N GLU A 142 -15.05 -21.10 -8.76
CA GLU A 142 -14.09 -20.34 -9.57
C GLU A 142 -14.78 -19.43 -10.59
N ALA A 143 -15.83 -19.94 -11.25
CA ALA A 143 -16.64 -19.11 -12.14
C ALA A 143 -17.33 -17.96 -11.40
N ALA A 144 -17.83 -18.22 -10.18
CA ALA A 144 -18.41 -17.21 -9.32
C ALA A 144 -17.38 -16.15 -8.90
N LEU A 145 -16.15 -16.57 -8.52
CA LEU A 145 -15.06 -15.65 -8.18
C LEU A 145 -14.74 -14.71 -9.33
N ARG A 146 -14.54 -15.25 -10.54
CA ARG A 146 -14.23 -14.44 -11.73
C ARG A 146 -15.33 -13.41 -12.00
N ALA A 147 -16.58 -13.83 -12.08
CA ALA A 147 -17.72 -12.94 -12.34
C ALA A 147 -17.85 -11.87 -11.23
N THR A 148 -17.57 -12.24 -9.96
CA THR A 148 -17.62 -11.33 -8.82
C THR A 148 -16.53 -10.24 -8.93
N LEU A 149 -15.30 -10.60 -9.27
CA LEU A 149 -14.21 -9.63 -9.43
C LEU A 149 -14.45 -8.72 -10.63
N GLU A 150 -14.94 -9.26 -11.76
CA GLU A 150 -15.33 -8.44 -12.90
C GLU A 150 -16.43 -7.42 -12.53
N ALA A 151 -17.44 -7.83 -11.78
CA ALA A 151 -18.46 -6.92 -11.27
C ALA A 151 -17.87 -5.84 -10.37
N GLY A 152 -16.94 -6.22 -9.47
CA GLY A 152 -16.23 -5.31 -8.60
C GLY A 152 -15.41 -4.27 -9.35
N ASP A 153 -14.72 -4.65 -10.42
CA ASP A 153 -13.93 -3.76 -11.27
C ASP A 153 -14.83 -2.72 -11.99
N LEU A 154 -15.97 -3.17 -12.52
CA LEU A 154 -16.96 -2.29 -13.16
C LEU A 154 -17.54 -1.29 -12.15
N LEU A 155 -17.84 -1.73 -10.94
CA LEU A 155 -18.33 -0.88 -9.85
C LEU A 155 -17.28 0.14 -9.40
N ALA A 156 -16.04 -0.29 -9.20
CA ALA A 156 -14.94 0.59 -8.80
C ALA A 156 -14.69 1.69 -9.85
N THR A 157 -14.71 1.31 -11.13
CA THR A 157 -14.56 2.26 -12.24
C THR A 157 -15.71 3.27 -12.27
N ALA A 158 -16.97 2.77 -12.17
CA ALA A 158 -18.14 3.65 -12.16
C ALA A 158 -18.14 4.62 -10.98
N TYR A 159 -17.76 4.15 -9.80
CA TYR A 159 -17.62 5.01 -8.63
C TYR A 159 -16.56 6.09 -8.83
N ALA A 160 -15.37 5.73 -9.28
CA ALA A 160 -14.29 6.69 -9.51
C ALA A 160 -14.70 7.79 -10.51
N ASP A 161 -15.34 7.40 -11.61
CA ASP A 161 -15.80 8.36 -12.63
C ASP A 161 -16.92 9.26 -12.13
N GLN A 162 -17.93 8.72 -11.46
CA GLN A 162 -19.06 9.51 -10.95
C GLN A 162 -18.65 10.42 -9.80
N ALA A 163 -17.80 9.94 -8.88
CA ALA A 163 -17.25 10.76 -7.80
C ALA A 163 -16.42 11.92 -8.34
N ARG A 164 -15.62 11.70 -9.40
CA ARG A 164 -14.85 12.76 -10.07
C ARG A 164 -15.78 13.82 -10.67
N VAL A 165 -16.87 13.40 -11.33
CA VAL A 165 -17.86 14.34 -11.91
C VAL A 165 -18.60 15.11 -10.79
N ALA A 166 -19.00 14.44 -9.72
CA ALA A 166 -19.66 15.07 -8.58
C ALA A 166 -18.76 16.11 -7.89
N ARG A 167 -17.46 15.80 -7.68
CA ARG A 167 -16.48 16.73 -7.11
C ARG A 167 -16.35 18.02 -7.93
N ARG A 168 -16.35 17.91 -9.25
CA ARG A 168 -16.29 19.09 -10.16
C ARG A 168 -17.55 19.95 -10.03
N ARG A 169 -18.73 19.34 -9.97
CA ARG A 169 -20.02 20.07 -9.86
C ARG A 169 -20.16 20.84 -8.55
N ASN A 170 -19.62 20.30 -7.47
CA ASN A 170 -19.69 20.88 -6.13
C ASN A 170 -18.62 21.96 -5.86
N GLY A 171 -17.96 22.47 -6.89
CA GLY A 171 -16.96 23.53 -6.76
C GLY A 171 -15.69 23.12 -6.04
N GLY A 172 -15.43 21.83 -5.89
CA GLY A 172 -14.21 21.27 -5.31
C GLY A 172 -13.01 21.51 -6.22
N ASN A 173 -12.51 22.75 -6.24
CA ASN A 173 -11.44 23.19 -7.14
C ASN A 173 -10.03 22.90 -6.62
N ARG A 174 -9.86 22.00 -5.66
CA ARG A 174 -8.53 21.54 -5.26
C ARG A 174 -8.08 20.44 -6.21
N ALA A 175 -7.15 20.80 -7.11
CA ALA A 175 -6.47 19.82 -7.93
C ALA A 175 -5.78 18.78 -7.04
N SER A 176 -6.04 17.50 -7.30
CA SER A 176 -5.32 16.43 -6.59
C SER A 176 -3.83 16.51 -6.92
N LEU A 177 -2.98 16.27 -5.92
CA LEU A 177 -1.55 16.23 -6.13
C LEU A 177 -1.13 14.88 -6.67
N LEU A 178 -0.44 14.89 -7.80
CA LEU A 178 0.21 13.73 -8.36
C LEU A 178 1.71 14.00 -8.45
N GLY A 179 2.53 13.10 -7.95
CA GLY A 179 3.97 13.25 -7.91
C GLY A 179 4.71 11.94 -7.97
N ALA A 180 6.04 12.03 -7.93
CA ALA A 180 6.90 10.86 -7.76
C ALA A 180 8.13 11.24 -6.94
N ASP A 181 8.75 10.23 -6.32
CA ASP A 181 10.03 10.34 -5.66
C ASP A 181 11.14 10.56 -6.70
N LEU A 182 11.93 11.61 -6.50
CA LEU A 182 12.99 12.02 -7.44
C LEU A 182 14.21 11.07 -7.40
N GLY A 183 14.31 10.26 -6.34
CA GLY A 183 15.47 9.40 -6.10
C GLY A 183 16.72 10.18 -5.67
N SER A 184 17.85 9.49 -5.61
CA SER A 184 19.13 10.05 -5.12
C SER A 184 19.92 10.82 -6.17
N VAL A 185 19.46 10.89 -7.43
CA VAL A 185 20.18 11.49 -8.55
C VAL A 185 19.32 12.55 -9.25
N LEU A 186 19.94 13.63 -9.70
CA LEU A 186 19.26 14.68 -10.45
C LEU A 186 18.62 14.17 -11.73
N LEU A 187 17.52 14.81 -12.13
CA LEU A 187 16.85 14.51 -13.39
C LEU A 187 17.64 15.12 -14.57
N ASP A 188 17.82 14.33 -15.62
CA ASP A 188 18.24 14.87 -16.92
C ASP A 188 17.10 15.66 -17.60
N ASP A 189 17.42 16.42 -18.64
CA ASP A 189 16.47 17.29 -19.31
C ASP A 189 15.28 16.57 -19.93
N ASN A 190 15.48 15.32 -20.41
CA ASN A 190 14.40 14.55 -21.01
C ASN A 190 13.44 14.03 -19.94
N THR A 191 13.98 13.42 -18.90
CA THR A 191 13.19 12.93 -17.75
C THR A 191 12.47 14.10 -17.07
N SER A 192 13.13 15.24 -16.88
CA SER A 192 12.55 16.47 -16.34
C SER A 192 11.32 16.93 -17.14
N ARG A 193 11.44 17.04 -18.46
CA ARG A 193 10.31 17.41 -19.33
C ARG A 193 9.14 16.44 -19.23
N GLN A 194 9.41 15.15 -19.18
CA GLN A 194 8.36 14.12 -19.04
C GLN A 194 7.72 14.16 -17.65
N TYR A 195 8.52 14.37 -16.60
CA TYR A 195 8.03 14.55 -15.24
C TYR A 195 7.01 15.68 -15.14
N LEU A 196 7.36 16.85 -15.64
CA LEU A 196 6.52 18.06 -15.60
C LEU A 196 5.20 17.93 -16.38
N ARG A 197 5.15 17.04 -17.37
CA ARG A 197 3.89 16.69 -18.06
C ARG A 197 2.96 15.83 -17.22
N CYS A 198 3.53 15.00 -16.33
CA CYS A 198 2.80 13.98 -15.58
C CYS A 198 2.46 14.41 -14.15
N PHE A 199 3.24 15.33 -13.56
CA PHE A 199 3.19 15.59 -12.13
C PHE A 199 3.08 17.09 -11.82
N ASN A 200 2.45 17.40 -10.68
CA ASN A 200 2.35 18.73 -10.08
C ASN A 200 2.92 18.76 -8.64
N ALA A 201 3.45 17.64 -8.19
CA ALA A 201 4.14 17.50 -6.92
C ALA A 201 5.39 16.63 -7.10
N ALA A 202 6.30 16.67 -6.13
CA ALA A 202 7.48 15.83 -6.09
C ALA A 202 7.82 15.45 -4.64
N VAL A 203 8.37 14.26 -4.43
CA VAL A 203 9.04 13.89 -3.19
C VAL A 203 10.53 14.15 -3.40
N ALA A 204 11.10 15.05 -2.60
CA ALA A 204 12.54 15.25 -2.49
C ALA A 204 13.03 14.38 -1.32
N PRO A 205 13.70 13.25 -1.59
CA PRO A 205 14.17 12.37 -0.53
C PRO A 205 15.26 13.07 0.27
N LEU A 206 15.10 13.07 1.59
CA LEU A 206 16.08 13.59 2.53
C LEU A 206 16.66 12.44 3.35
N CYS A 207 17.28 11.49 2.64
CA CYS A 207 17.85 10.30 3.22
C CYS A 207 19.01 10.66 4.14
N TRP A 208 18.94 10.26 5.41
CA TRP A 208 19.96 10.58 6.41
C TRP A 208 21.33 10.04 5.99
N ARG A 209 21.39 8.80 5.52
CA ARG A 209 22.62 8.16 5.04
C ARG A 209 23.32 8.95 3.95
N ASP A 210 22.57 9.52 3.01
CA ASP A 210 23.13 10.25 1.86
C ASP A 210 23.54 11.67 2.24
N ILE A 211 22.86 12.26 3.22
CA ILE A 211 23.12 13.63 3.68
C ILE A 211 24.25 13.69 4.70
N GLU A 212 24.31 12.74 5.65
CA GLU A 212 25.29 12.72 6.73
C GLU A 212 26.00 11.35 6.76
N THR A 213 26.82 11.10 5.75
CA THR A 213 27.58 9.85 5.62
C THR A 213 28.57 9.65 6.78
N THR A 214 29.13 10.74 7.30
CA THR A 214 30.00 10.80 8.47
C THR A 214 29.38 11.79 9.45
N GLU A 215 29.38 11.44 10.73
CA GLU A 215 28.81 12.28 11.79
C GLU A 215 29.29 13.73 11.71
N GLY A 216 28.33 14.68 11.74
CA GLY A 216 28.58 16.12 11.66
C GLY A 216 28.94 16.64 10.26
N ASN A 217 29.11 15.79 9.26
CA ASN A 217 29.48 16.21 7.90
C ASN A 217 28.33 16.05 6.91
N PHE A 218 27.71 17.15 6.52
CA PHE A 218 26.49 17.20 5.73
C PHE A 218 26.71 17.49 4.25
N ALA A 219 26.21 16.63 3.36
CA ALA A 219 26.30 16.73 1.91
C ALA A 219 24.95 17.19 1.29
N TRP A 220 24.76 18.48 1.13
CA TRP A 220 23.49 19.08 0.69
C TRP A 220 23.30 19.24 -0.82
N SER A 221 24.34 19.04 -1.61
CA SER A 221 24.36 19.43 -3.03
C SER A 221 23.20 18.86 -3.86
N THR A 222 22.87 17.57 -3.67
CA THR A 222 21.79 16.92 -4.43
C THR A 222 20.43 17.43 -3.98
N SER A 223 20.17 17.44 -2.68
CA SER A 223 18.89 17.89 -2.11
C SER A 223 18.61 19.37 -2.42
N ASP A 224 19.64 20.24 -2.33
CA ASP A 224 19.51 21.64 -2.71
C ASP A 224 19.06 21.82 -4.16
N LYS A 225 19.70 21.11 -5.09
CA LYS A 225 19.37 21.19 -6.52
C LYS A 225 18.00 20.61 -6.81
N GLN A 226 17.60 19.50 -6.16
CA GLN A 226 16.28 18.91 -6.32
C GLN A 226 15.18 19.86 -5.85
N ILE A 227 15.30 20.40 -4.65
CA ILE A 227 14.31 21.34 -4.09
C ILE A 227 14.26 22.63 -4.91
N GLN A 228 15.42 23.16 -5.34
CA GLN A 228 15.47 24.31 -6.23
C GLN A 228 14.78 24.05 -7.57
N TRP A 229 15.02 22.87 -8.16
CA TRP A 229 14.38 22.47 -9.41
C TRP A 229 12.85 22.38 -9.24
N CYS A 230 12.36 21.73 -8.17
CA CYS A 230 10.93 21.63 -7.89
C CYS A 230 10.28 23.02 -7.80
N ARG A 231 10.89 23.91 -7.01
CA ARG A 231 10.38 25.29 -6.84
C ARG A 231 10.40 26.09 -8.11
N GLY A 232 11.48 25.99 -8.90
CA GLY A 232 11.61 26.68 -10.18
C GLY A 232 10.54 26.27 -11.19
N HIS A 233 9.95 25.07 -11.03
CA HIS A 233 8.87 24.58 -11.89
C HIS A 233 7.49 24.62 -11.23
N GLY A 234 7.35 25.22 -10.06
CA GLY A 234 6.06 25.36 -9.37
C GLY A 234 5.46 24.05 -8.86
N LEU A 235 6.28 23.03 -8.63
CA LEU A 235 5.84 21.76 -8.05
C LEU A 235 5.62 21.90 -6.55
N LYS A 236 4.61 21.18 -6.01
CA LYS A 236 4.46 20.99 -4.57
C LYS A 236 5.50 20.02 -4.07
N VAL A 237 6.26 20.42 -3.06
CA VAL A 237 7.42 19.66 -2.54
C VAL A 237 7.06 18.94 -1.25
N PHE A 238 7.13 17.61 -1.28
CA PHE A 238 7.16 16.76 -0.12
C PHE A 238 8.62 16.46 0.22
N ALA A 239 9.08 16.74 1.41
CA ALA A 239 10.47 16.57 1.81
C ALA A 239 10.59 15.51 2.93
N GLY A 240 11.42 14.50 2.70
CA GLY A 240 11.61 13.38 3.63
C GLY A 240 11.37 12.01 2.98
N PRO A 241 11.12 10.95 3.79
CA PRO A 241 11.02 10.98 5.26
C PRO A 241 12.33 11.41 5.92
N LEU A 242 12.22 12.22 7.00
CA LEU A 242 13.38 12.69 7.74
C LEU A 242 13.96 11.58 8.61
N LEU A 243 13.08 10.76 9.19
CA LEU A 243 13.47 9.57 9.93
C LEU A 243 12.83 8.34 9.31
N MET A 244 13.66 7.39 8.92
CA MET A 244 13.25 6.06 8.49
C MET A 244 14.27 5.06 9.06
N LEU A 245 13.80 4.19 9.96
CA LEU A 245 14.65 3.15 10.54
C LEU A 245 14.79 1.97 9.55
N ASP A 246 15.52 2.19 8.49
CA ASP A 246 15.82 1.22 7.42
C ASP A 246 17.33 1.26 7.16
N PRO A 247 18.02 0.12 7.06
CA PRO A 247 19.48 0.09 6.84
C PRO A 247 19.95 0.89 5.63
N LEU A 248 19.11 1.08 4.61
CA LEU A 248 19.45 1.92 3.45
C LEU A 248 19.24 3.42 3.68
N ALA A 249 18.53 3.79 4.73
CA ALA A 249 18.21 5.18 5.03
C ALA A 249 19.08 5.74 6.17
N LEU A 250 19.67 4.88 6.98
CA LEU A 250 20.45 5.25 8.15
C LEU A 250 21.96 5.25 7.85
N PRO A 251 22.73 6.25 8.33
CA PRO A 251 24.18 6.23 8.20
C PRO A 251 24.79 5.14 9.09
N ASP A 252 25.89 4.55 8.62
CA ASP A 252 26.51 3.41 9.28
C ASP A 252 27.03 3.76 10.71
N TRP A 253 27.48 5.00 10.94
CA TRP A 253 27.94 5.47 12.24
C TRP A 253 26.82 5.51 13.30
N LEU A 254 25.55 5.66 12.91
CA LEU A 254 24.43 5.73 13.85
C LEU A 254 24.21 4.40 14.60
N TYR A 255 24.64 3.28 14.02
CA TYR A 255 24.56 1.96 14.68
C TYR A 255 25.46 1.85 15.93
N LEU A 256 26.42 2.75 16.13
CA LEU A 256 27.18 2.82 17.36
C LEU A 256 26.32 3.21 18.58
N PHE A 257 25.19 3.85 18.33
CA PHE A 257 24.23 4.29 19.35
C PHE A 257 22.94 3.43 19.40
N ALA A 258 22.95 2.24 18.78
CA ALA A 258 21.76 1.41 18.64
C ALA A 258 21.10 1.01 19.98
N ASP A 259 21.91 0.83 21.03
CA ASP A 259 21.48 0.46 22.38
C ASP A 259 21.43 1.68 23.35
N GLU A 260 21.66 2.90 22.85
CA GLU A 260 21.72 4.13 23.63
C GLU A 260 20.56 5.06 23.28
N TRP A 261 19.42 4.88 23.92
CA TRP A 261 18.19 5.60 23.62
C TRP A 261 18.34 7.14 23.58
N GLU A 262 18.98 7.73 24.60
CA GLU A 262 19.16 9.18 24.68
C GLU A 262 20.07 9.71 23.57
N SER A 263 21.14 8.99 23.24
CA SER A 263 22.04 9.33 22.14
C SER A 263 21.32 9.24 20.79
N LEU A 264 20.47 8.23 20.57
CA LEU A 264 19.66 8.09 19.37
C LEU A 264 18.67 9.26 19.20
N LEU A 265 18.04 9.70 20.30
CA LEU A 265 17.16 10.87 20.29
C LEU A 265 17.91 12.16 19.97
N GLU A 266 19.10 12.35 20.53
CA GLU A 266 19.93 13.54 20.30
C GLU A 266 20.44 13.60 18.85
N CYS A 267 20.94 12.49 18.32
CA CYS A 267 21.34 12.37 16.91
C CYS A 267 20.17 12.67 15.98
N THR A 268 18.99 12.08 16.25
CA THR A 268 17.76 12.34 15.47
C THR A 268 17.38 13.82 15.53
N SER A 269 17.38 14.43 16.73
CA SER A 269 17.07 15.86 16.92
C SER A 269 18.03 16.77 16.16
N THR A 270 19.30 16.41 16.15
CA THR A 270 20.35 17.19 15.47
C THR A 270 20.18 17.11 13.96
N PHE A 271 20.00 15.91 13.40
CA PHE A 271 19.73 15.74 11.96
C PHE A 271 18.46 16.49 11.53
N VAL A 272 17.34 16.29 12.23
CA VAL A 272 16.07 16.97 11.93
C VAL A 272 16.24 18.49 11.97
N ARG A 273 16.94 19.02 12.96
CA ARG A 273 17.22 20.46 13.05
C ARG A 273 17.98 20.96 11.82
N GLN A 274 19.08 20.31 11.44
CA GLN A 274 19.89 20.71 10.29
C GLN A 274 19.08 20.74 9.00
N VAL A 275 18.23 19.71 8.79
CA VAL A 275 17.38 19.61 7.59
C VAL A 275 16.29 20.70 7.59
N VAL A 276 15.55 20.83 8.71
CA VAL A 276 14.41 21.75 8.77
C VAL A 276 14.87 23.20 8.69
N GLU A 277 15.94 23.60 9.41
CA GLU A 277 16.50 24.96 9.33
C GLU A 277 16.94 25.30 7.90
N ARG A 278 17.47 24.33 7.14
CA ARG A 278 17.90 24.54 5.77
C ARG A 278 16.75 24.72 4.79
N TYR A 279 15.65 23.96 4.94
CA TYR A 279 14.59 23.87 3.93
C TYR A 279 13.24 24.45 4.36
N ARG A 280 13.07 24.95 5.59
CA ARG A 280 11.84 25.66 5.99
C ARG A 280 11.54 26.82 5.02
N GLY A 281 10.27 26.96 4.66
CA GLY A 281 9.82 27.95 3.67
C GLY A 281 10.17 27.59 2.21
N LYS A 282 10.79 26.42 1.98
CA LYS A 282 11.12 25.91 0.61
C LYS A 282 10.37 24.63 0.28
N VAL A 283 9.68 24.02 1.22
CA VAL A 283 8.91 22.80 1.07
C VAL A 283 7.47 23.04 1.45
N ASP A 284 6.54 22.22 0.90
CA ASP A 284 5.11 22.35 1.14
C ASP A 284 4.61 21.34 2.19
N TYR A 285 5.31 20.21 2.34
CA TYR A 285 5.00 19.15 3.31
C TYR A 285 6.27 18.52 3.83
N TRP A 286 6.33 18.30 5.14
CA TRP A 286 7.34 17.45 5.76
C TRP A 286 6.82 16.02 5.91
N ILE A 287 7.57 15.03 5.48
CA ILE A 287 7.37 13.64 5.88
C ILE A 287 8.31 13.42 7.06
N GLY A 288 7.79 13.60 8.29
CA GLY A 288 8.62 13.57 9.50
C GLY A 288 9.22 12.19 9.75
N ALA A 289 8.38 11.16 9.68
CA ALA A 289 8.80 9.79 9.92
C ALA A 289 8.11 8.83 8.94
N GLY A 290 8.80 7.76 8.56
CA GLY A 290 8.28 6.72 7.70
C GLY A 290 8.65 5.33 8.18
N ARG A 291 7.70 4.37 8.08
CA ARG A 291 7.90 2.93 8.28
C ARG A 291 8.40 2.48 9.66
N LEU A 292 8.37 3.35 10.69
CA LEU A 292 8.91 3.00 12.02
C LEU A 292 8.16 1.84 12.69
N HIS A 293 6.86 1.71 12.43
CA HIS A 293 6.02 0.65 13.00
C HIS A 293 6.41 -0.78 12.55
N ILE A 294 7.15 -0.90 11.42
CA ILE A 294 7.63 -2.19 10.88
C ILE A 294 9.14 -2.37 10.98
N SER A 295 9.85 -1.40 11.49
CA SER A 295 11.32 -1.37 11.49
C SER A 295 11.93 -2.41 12.43
N GLU A 296 13.05 -2.98 12.00
CA GLU A 296 13.92 -3.87 12.78
C GLU A 296 15.39 -3.38 12.77
N ALA A 297 15.65 -2.16 12.29
CA ALA A 297 17.01 -1.62 12.17
C ALA A 297 17.71 -1.46 13.55
N PHE A 298 16.92 -1.19 14.58
CA PHE A 298 17.39 -1.11 15.97
C PHE A 298 16.51 -1.96 16.88
N PRO A 299 17.03 -2.45 18.01
CA PRO A 299 16.30 -3.27 18.98
C PRO A 299 15.31 -2.45 19.83
N LEU A 300 14.51 -1.59 19.18
CA LEU A 300 13.53 -0.73 19.83
C LEU A 300 12.23 -1.48 20.12
N SER A 301 11.70 -1.30 21.32
CA SER A 301 10.33 -1.67 21.66
C SER A 301 9.32 -0.86 20.84
N GLU A 302 8.08 -1.33 20.77
CA GLU A 302 7.01 -0.59 20.08
C GLU A 302 6.73 0.79 20.72
N GLN A 303 6.85 0.88 22.03
CA GLN A 303 6.73 2.14 22.76
C GLN A 303 7.84 3.13 22.38
N GLU A 304 9.10 2.68 22.30
CA GLU A 304 10.21 3.52 21.87
C GLU A 304 10.06 3.96 20.42
N ARG A 305 9.54 3.11 19.52
CA ARG A 305 9.23 3.52 18.14
C ARG A 305 8.15 4.60 18.10
N LEU A 306 7.07 4.47 18.89
CA LEU A 306 6.06 5.52 19.03
C LEU A 306 6.65 6.83 19.54
N GLN A 307 7.45 6.76 20.61
CA GLN A 307 8.13 7.93 21.18
C GLN A 307 9.07 8.59 20.17
N LEU A 308 9.80 7.80 19.38
CA LEU A 308 10.73 8.33 18.38
C LEU A 308 9.99 9.04 17.23
N VAL A 309 8.83 8.50 16.79
CA VAL A 309 7.97 9.20 15.82
C VAL A 309 7.47 10.52 16.41
N ALA A 310 6.92 10.48 17.62
CA ALA A 310 6.39 11.68 18.29
C ALA A 310 7.48 12.75 18.44
N HIS A 311 8.63 12.36 18.97
CA HIS A 311 9.80 13.24 19.11
C HIS A 311 10.22 13.88 17.79
N THR A 312 10.30 13.09 16.71
CA THR A 312 10.70 13.59 15.40
C THR A 312 9.69 14.61 14.86
N VAL A 313 8.40 14.31 14.92
CA VAL A 313 7.34 15.22 14.43
C VAL A 313 7.27 16.50 15.28
N GLU A 314 7.32 16.39 16.60
CA GLU A 314 7.36 17.55 17.51
C GLU A 314 8.57 18.44 17.21
N ARG A 315 9.72 17.83 16.94
CA ARG A 315 10.93 18.56 16.58
C ARG A 315 10.76 19.31 15.26
N VAL A 316 10.20 18.67 14.23
CA VAL A 316 9.85 19.33 12.95
C VAL A 316 8.91 20.51 13.20
N ARG A 317 7.82 20.30 13.96
CA ARG A 317 6.80 21.31 14.25
C ARG A 317 7.35 22.48 15.07
N SER A 318 8.26 22.23 16.01
CA SER A 318 8.91 23.29 16.81
C SER A 318 9.79 24.21 15.97
N LEU A 319 10.40 23.67 14.91
CA LEU A 319 11.31 24.41 14.02
C LEU A 319 10.61 25.07 12.85
N ASP A 320 9.54 24.44 12.34
CA ASP A 320 8.70 24.93 11.25
C ASP A 320 7.21 24.69 11.55
N PRO A 321 6.57 25.54 12.35
CA PRO A 321 5.18 25.38 12.75
C PRO A 321 4.18 25.62 11.61
N THR A 322 4.61 26.18 10.48
CA THR A 322 3.76 26.58 9.37
C THR A 322 3.63 25.50 8.29
N THR A 323 4.66 24.69 8.09
CA THR A 323 4.64 23.63 7.08
C THR A 323 4.02 22.36 7.64
N PRO A 324 2.98 21.78 6.96
CA PRO A 324 2.32 20.56 7.39
C PRO A 324 3.29 19.39 7.55
N ALA A 325 3.17 18.64 8.67
CA ALA A 325 3.95 17.43 8.94
C ALA A 325 3.07 16.18 8.79
N LEU A 326 3.61 15.18 8.08
CA LEU A 326 2.98 13.89 7.80
C LEU A 326 3.79 12.76 8.43
N VAL A 327 3.12 11.63 8.70
CA VAL A 327 3.77 10.36 9.04
C VAL A 327 3.36 9.31 8.01
N SER A 328 4.33 8.49 7.56
CA SER A 328 4.12 7.45 6.56
C SER A 328 4.01 6.06 7.19
N PHE A 329 3.03 5.29 6.72
CA PHE A 329 2.73 3.92 7.14
C PHE A 329 2.80 2.98 5.95
N ASP A 330 3.73 2.04 5.96
CA ASP A 330 3.84 0.98 4.96
C ASP A 330 3.00 -0.23 5.39
N GLN A 331 2.64 -1.10 4.44
CA GLN A 331 1.82 -2.29 4.65
C GLN A 331 0.55 -2.00 5.49
N PRO A 332 -0.35 -1.14 5.02
CA PRO A 332 -1.50 -0.70 5.80
C PRO A 332 -2.48 -1.83 6.17
N TRP A 333 -2.37 -3.01 5.56
CA TRP A 333 -3.09 -4.25 5.93
C TRP A 333 -2.37 -5.09 6.99
N ALA A 334 -1.23 -4.61 7.52
CA ALA A 334 -0.44 -5.31 8.54
C ALA A 334 0.06 -6.71 8.14
N GLU A 335 0.38 -6.94 6.87
CA GLU A 335 0.84 -8.25 6.39
C GLU A 335 2.09 -8.77 7.13
N TYR A 336 2.94 -7.88 7.63
CA TYR A 336 4.13 -8.24 8.42
C TYR A 336 3.78 -8.97 9.73
N MET A 337 2.60 -8.74 10.29
CA MET A 337 2.17 -9.36 11.56
C MET A 337 1.88 -10.86 11.43
N ARG A 338 1.72 -11.39 10.22
CA ARG A 338 1.49 -12.84 10.03
C ARG A 338 2.65 -13.70 10.54
N GLN A 339 3.87 -13.17 10.53
CA GLN A 339 5.09 -13.88 10.94
C GLN A 339 5.54 -13.53 12.36
N ARG A 340 5.14 -12.38 12.85
CA ARG A 340 5.46 -11.92 14.21
C ARG A 340 4.27 -11.26 14.87
N ALA A 341 4.14 -11.47 16.18
CA ALA A 341 3.19 -10.70 16.97
C ALA A 341 3.70 -9.25 17.08
N SER A 342 2.80 -8.29 16.90
CA SER A 342 2.99 -6.89 17.20
C SER A 342 1.77 -6.41 17.97
N ASP A 343 1.97 -5.63 19.01
CA ASP A 343 0.88 -5.11 19.83
C ASP A 343 0.17 -3.95 19.13
N PHE A 344 0.85 -3.27 18.20
CA PHE A 344 0.34 -2.12 17.48
C PHE A 344 0.29 -2.34 15.97
N PRO A 345 -0.83 -2.86 15.42
CA PRO A 345 -1.10 -2.78 13.98
C PRO A 345 -1.03 -1.34 13.47
N PRO A 346 -0.81 -1.08 12.17
CA PRO A 346 -0.61 0.26 11.63
C PRO A 346 -1.70 1.26 12.02
N LEU A 347 -2.97 0.84 12.02
CA LEU A 347 -4.10 1.68 12.46
C LEU A 347 -4.01 2.03 13.94
N GLN A 348 -3.67 1.06 14.80
CA GLN A 348 -3.53 1.30 16.24
C GLN A 348 -2.31 2.16 16.54
N PHE A 349 -1.21 1.98 15.80
CA PHE A 349 -0.04 2.83 15.91
C PHE A 349 -0.38 4.30 15.56
N ALA A 350 -1.13 4.52 14.47
CA ALA A 350 -1.61 5.84 14.09
C ALA A 350 -2.55 6.45 15.16
N ASP A 351 -3.50 5.65 15.69
CA ASP A 351 -4.40 6.07 16.76
C ASP A 351 -3.63 6.48 18.02
N ALA A 352 -2.61 5.71 18.41
CA ALA A 352 -1.77 6.03 19.56
C ALA A 352 -1.04 7.37 19.41
N LEU A 353 -0.49 7.68 18.24
CA LEU A 353 0.13 8.98 17.94
C LEU A 353 -0.87 10.13 18.04
N LEU A 354 -2.08 9.95 17.50
CA LEU A 354 -3.12 10.98 17.55
C LEU A 354 -3.64 11.21 18.97
N ARG A 355 -3.84 10.15 19.76
CA ARG A 355 -4.24 10.25 21.17
C ARG A 355 -3.16 10.87 22.05
N ALA A 356 -1.90 10.72 21.70
CA ALA A 356 -0.78 11.42 22.34
C ALA A 356 -0.78 12.94 22.07
N GLY A 357 -1.73 13.44 21.26
CA GLY A 357 -1.85 14.85 20.94
C GLY A 357 -0.91 15.33 19.84
N LEU A 358 -0.33 14.41 19.08
CA LEU A 358 0.54 14.76 17.97
C LEU A 358 -0.26 15.44 16.87
N ASP A 359 0.03 16.72 16.62
CA ASP A 359 -0.67 17.55 15.63
C ASP A 359 -0.16 17.21 14.20
N LEU A 360 -0.68 16.09 13.67
CA LEU A 360 -0.41 15.63 12.31
C LEU A 360 -1.33 16.32 11.31
N ALA A 361 -0.77 16.85 10.24
CA ALA A 361 -1.53 17.44 9.15
C ALA A 361 -2.16 16.41 8.21
N GLY A 362 -1.75 15.15 8.30
CA GLY A 362 -2.27 14.03 7.52
C GLY A 362 -1.41 12.78 7.66
N LEU A 363 -1.91 11.70 7.07
CA LEU A 363 -1.27 10.39 7.06
C LEU A 363 -0.89 10.00 5.62
N MET A 364 0.27 9.38 5.45
CA MET A 364 0.70 8.85 4.17
C MET A 364 0.67 7.33 4.23
N LEU A 365 -0.01 6.68 3.29
CA LEU A 365 -0.08 5.23 3.19
C LEU A 365 0.82 4.75 2.06
N GLU A 366 1.79 3.92 2.38
CA GLU A 366 2.65 3.29 1.39
C GLU A 366 2.05 1.94 0.95
N ILE A 367 1.77 1.83 -0.35
CA ILE A 367 1.20 0.65 -0.98
C ILE A 367 2.15 0.21 -2.10
N ASN A 368 3.13 -0.59 -1.71
CA ASN A 368 4.18 -1.08 -2.60
C ASN A 368 3.86 -2.54 -2.95
N VAL A 369 3.18 -2.77 -4.07
CA VAL A 369 2.58 -4.07 -4.41
C VAL A 369 3.60 -5.01 -5.04
N GLY A 370 3.55 -6.29 -4.64
CA GLY A 370 4.24 -7.37 -5.34
C GLY A 370 5.74 -7.49 -5.03
N TYR A 371 6.18 -7.04 -3.87
CA TYR A 371 7.57 -7.11 -3.41
C TYR A 371 7.73 -7.95 -2.15
N ALA A 372 8.91 -8.53 -1.94
CA ALA A 372 9.27 -9.26 -0.73
C ALA A 372 10.77 -9.07 -0.40
N PRO A 373 11.11 -8.84 0.87
CA PRO A 373 10.21 -8.44 1.97
C PRO A 373 9.70 -7.01 1.82
N GLY A 374 8.76 -6.61 2.64
CA GLY A 374 8.36 -5.20 2.77
C GLY A 374 7.37 -4.67 1.72
N GLY A 375 6.80 -5.52 0.86
CA GLY A 375 5.74 -5.17 -0.05
C GLY A 375 4.36 -5.61 0.42
N THR A 376 3.34 -4.94 -0.10
CA THR A 376 1.94 -5.29 0.05
C THR A 376 1.56 -6.37 -0.98
N LEU A 377 0.71 -7.31 -0.59
CA LEU A 377 0.17 -8.31 -1.50
C LEU A 377 -0.84 -7.69 -2.47
N LEU A 378 -0.92 -8.23 -3.71
CA LEU A 378 -1.87 -7.72 -4.70
C LEU A 378 -3.30 -7.88 -4.17
N ARG A 379 -4.08 -6.81 -4.25
CA ARG A 379 -5.47 -6.78 -3.79
C ARG A 379 -6.39 -6.25 -4.88
N HIS A 380 -7.63 -6.70 -4.82
CA HIS A 380 -8.68 -6.14 -5.67
C HIS A 380 -8.95 -4.67 -5.28
N PRO A 381 -9.33 -3.78 -6.21
CA PRO A 381 -9.59 -2.36 -5.94
C PRO A 381 -10.59 -2.09 -4.81
N LEU A 382 -11.60 -2.93 -4.64
CA LEU A 382 -12.55 -2.79 -3.53
C LEU A 382 -11.91 -3.01 -2.15
N GLU A 383 -10.85 -3.81 -2.07
CA GLU A 383 -10.06 -3.94 -0.84
C GLU A 383 -9.26 -2.65 -0.54
N LEU A 384 -8.69 -2.04 -1.59
CA LEU A 384 -8.06 -0.72 -1.47
C LEU A 384 -9.08 0.33 -1.01
N ASN A 385 -10.26 0.35 -1.65
CA ASN A 385 -11.35 1.26 -1.27
C ASN A 385 -11.69 1.14 0.22
N ARG A 386 -11.90 -0.07 0.71
CA ARG A 386 -12.24 -0.32 2.11
C ARG A 386 -11.09 0.08 3.06
N GLN A 387 -9.86 -0.18 2.68
CA GLN A 387 -8.70 0.22 3.48
C GLN A 387 -8.63 1.75 3.61
N LEU A 388 -8.86 2.46 2.52
CA LEU A 388 -8.92 3.93 2.54
C LEU A 388 -10.06 4.44 3.42
N ASP A 389 -11.22 3.75 3.44
CA ASP A 389 -12.33 4.11 4.33
C ASP A 389 -11.97 3.90 5.80
N ALA A 390 -11.28 2.80 6.14
CA ALA A 390 -10.80 2.55 7.50
C ALA A 390 -9.84 3.65 7.98
N TRP A 391 -8.87 4.05 7.16
CA TRP A 391 -7.95 5.14 7.50
C TRP A 391 -8.62 6.52 7.49
N SER A 392 -9.66 6.69 6.70
CA SER A 392 -10.48 7.92 6.68
C SER A 392 -11.23 8.16 7.98
N ALA A 393 -11.41 7.13 8.81
CA ALA A 393 -12.07 7.26 10.13
C ALA A 393 -11.31 8.20 11.09
N PHE A 394 -10.01 8.43 10.88
CA PHE A 394 -9.24 9.42 11.64
C PHE A 394 -9.61 10.87 11.30
N GLY A 395 -10.36 11.13 10.24
CA GLY A 395 -10.75 12.47 9.81
C GLY A 395 -9.61 13.33 9.25
N LEU A 396 -8.41 12.75 9.07
CA LEU A 396 -7.24 13.44 8.55
C LEU A 396 -7.11 13.29 7.04
N PRO A 397 -6.48 14.26 6.35
CA PRO A 397 -6.07 14.11 4.96
C PRO A 397 -5.18 12.89 4.76
N LEU A 398 -5.42 12.15 3.68
CA LEU A 398 -4.65 10.98 3.28
C LEU A 398 -3.82 11.27 2.05
N TRP A 399 -2.61 10.77 2.05
CA TRP A 399 -1.69 10.75 0.93
C TRP A 399 -1.34 9.30 0.60
N LEU A 400 -1.18 8.97 -0.66
CA LEU A 400 -0.78 7.63 -1.05
C LEU A 400 0.62 7.67 -1.66
N ALA A 401 1.48 6.79 -1.21
CA ALA A 401 2.77 6.51 -1.80
C ALA A 401 2.71 5.12 -2.44
N LEU A 402 2.77 5.05 -3.77
CA LEU A 402 2.40 3.87 -4.54
C LEU A 402 3.60 3.33 -5.33
N CYS A 403 3.72 2.01 -5.40
CA CYS A 403 4.62 1.34 -6.32
C CYS A 403 4.05 -0.02 -6.75
N ALA A 404 4.24 -0.37 -8.01
CA ALA A 404 3.92 -1.68 -8.56
C ALA A 404 4.97 -2.08 -9.60
N PRO A 405 5.37 -3.36 -9.71
CA PRO A 405 6.40 -3.78 -10.64
C PRO A 405 5.91 -3.80 -12.08
N SER A 406 6.85 -3.72 -13.01
CA SER A 406 6.60 -3.86 -14.46
C SER A 406 7.25 -5.10 -15.07
N ALA A 407 7.88 -5.93 -14.25
CA ALA A 407 8.48 -7.20 -14.64
C ALA A 407 8.61 -8.13 -13.44
N SER A 408 8.81 -9.44 -13.70
CA SER A 408 8.95 -10.47 -12.65
C SER A 408 10.33 -11.13 -12.62
N TYR A 409 11.25 -10.75 -13.52
CA TYR A 409 12.63 -11.25 -13.50
C TYR A 409 13.48 -10.50 -12.48
N LYS A 410 14.65 -11.07 -12.16
CA LYS A 410 15.58 -10.49 -11.18
C LYS A 410 16.07 -9.11 -11.63
N ASP A 411 15.95 -8.13 -10.76
CA ASP A 411 16.51 -6.80 -10.95
C ASP A 411 17.82 -6.66 -10.17
N PRO A 412 18.97 -6.47 -10.83
CA PRO A 412 20.26 -6.42 -10.17
C PRO A 412 20.50 -5.14 -9.36
N LEU A 413 19.72 -4.08 -9.61
CA LEU A 413 19.85 -2.80 -8.91
C LEU A 413 18.86 -2.66 -7.75
N ALA A 414 17.92 -3.60 -7.62
CA ALA A 414 16.92 -3.56 -6.59
C ALA A 414 17.39 -4.25 -5.30
N GLN A 415 17.01 -3.67 -4.16
CA GLN A 415 17.23 -4.23 -2.83
C GLN A 415 16.29 -5.42 -2.55
N TYR A 416 15.02 -5.26 -2.88
CA TYR A 416 14.01 -6.29 -2.67
C TYR A 416 13.88 -7.21 -3.89
N ALA A 417 13.14 -8.30 -3.75
CA ALA A 417 12.76 -9.16 -4.84
C ALA A 417 11.28 -8.96 -5.21
N THR A 418 10.92 -9.22 -6.46
CA THR A 418 9.51 -9.42 -6.79
C THR A 418 9.03 -10.68 -6.08
N THR A 419 7.82 -10.65 -5.53
CA THR A 419 7.19 -11.87 -5.02
C THR A 419 7.07 -12.89 -6.16
N VAL A 420 7.61 -14.07 -5.94
CA VAL A 420 7.67 -15.18 -6.93
C VAL A 420 6.28 -15.73 -7.28
N SER A 421 5.23 -15.27 -6.62
CA SER A 421 3.86 -15.65 -6.91
C SER A 421 3.47 -15.13 -8.29
N SER A 422 3.40 -16.02 -9.24
CA SER A 422 2.66 -16.13 -10.50
C SER A 422 1.95 -14.89 -11.14
N ASN A 423 2.07 -13.70 -10.61
CA ASN A 423 1.66 -12.48 -11.28
C ASN A 423 2.74 -12.20 -12.34
N ASN A 424 2.44 -12.50 -13.58
CA ASN A 424 3.27 -12.12 -14.71
C ASN A 424 3.26 -10.59 -14.85
N TRP A 425 3.99 -9.91 -13.96
CA TRP A 425 4.14 -8.48 -14.06
C TRP A 425 4.77 -8.09 -15.39
N THR A 426 4.14 -7.18 -16.06
CA THR A 426 4.55 -6.60 -17.34
C THR A 426 4.31 -5.09 -17.30
N PRO A 427 4.91 -4.30 -18.19
CA PRO A 427 4.59 -2.88 -18.29
C PRO A 427 3.09 -2.61 -18.51
N ALA A 428 2.38 -3.54 -19.18
CA ALA A 428 0.94 -3.46 -19.36
C ALA A 428 0.17 -3.73 -18.05
N ALA A 429 0.61 -4.69 -17.24
CA ALA A 429 0.02 -4.97 -15.94
C ALA A 429 0.24 -3.82 -14.95
N GLN A 430 1.45 -3.23 -14.90
CA GLN A 430 1.72 -2.01 -14.11
C GLN A 430 0.76 -0.87 -14.54
N ARG A 431 0.61 -0.64 -15.85
CA ARG A 431 -0.31 0.36 -16.38
C ARG A 431 -1.76 0.09 -15.97
N ALA A 432 -2.22 -1.15 -16.09
CA ALA A 432 -3.58 -1.54 -15.71
C ALA A 432 -3.84 -1.29 -14.22
N TRP A 433 -2.89 -1.68 -13.36
CA TRP A 433 -2.97 -1.43 -11.92
C TRP A 433 -3.09 0.06 -11.60
N VAL A 434 -2.27 0.91 -12.23
CA VAL A 434 -2.33 2.38 -12.09
C VAL A 434 -3.68 2.92 -12.55
N ALA A 435 -4.16 2.48 -13.73
CA ALA A 435 -5.42 2.94 -14.31
C ALA A 435 -6.65 2.62 -13.44
N GLN A 436 -6.60 1.54 -12.69
CA GLN A 436 -7.69 1.07 -11.85
C GLN A 436 -7.64 1.67 -10.43
N ASN A 437 -6.47 1.66 -9.80
CA ASN A 437 -6.35 2.00 -8.38
C ASN A 437 -6.18 3.50 -8.11
N VAL A 438 -5.46 4.24 -8.96
CA VAL A 438 -5.20 5.66 -8.72
C VAL A 438 -6.48 6.52 -8.84
N PRO A 439 -7.33 6.37 -9.88
CA PRO A 439 -8.60 7.10 -9.94
C PRO A 439 -9.55 6.76 -8.79
N LEU A 440 -9.63 5.48 -8.39
CA LEU A 440 -10.44 5.04 -7.26
C LEU A 440 -9.98 5.70 -5.96
N ALA A 441 -8.68 5.72 -5.71
CA ALA A 441 -8.12 6.37 -4.54
C ALA A 441 -8.40 7.88 -4.52
N LEU A 442 -8.16 8.57 -5.63
CA LEU A 442 -8.43 10.00 -5.76
C LEU A 442 -9.92 10.36 -5.70
N ALA A 443 -10.81 9.40 -5.90
CA ALA A 443 -12.25 9.58 -5.71
C ALA A 443 -12.65 9.75 -4.25
N LYS A 444 -11.83 9.25 -3.30
CA LYS A 444 -12.12 9.36 -1.85
C LYS A 444 -11.96 10.79 -1.36
N PRO A 445 -12.90 11.30 -0.54
CA PRO A 445 -12.91 12.72 -0.10
C PRO A 445 -11.64 13.15 0.65
N LEU A 446 -11.07 12.30 1.51
CA LEU A 446 -9.89 12.62 2.31
C LEU A 446 -8.57 12.39 1.57
N VAL A 447 -8.56 11.68 0.44
CA VAL A 447 -7.35 11.48 -0.35
C VAL A 447 -7.01 12.75 -1.14
N GLN A 448 -5.89 13.37 -0.78
CA GLN A 448 -5.42 14.62 -1.35
C GLN A 448 -4.49 14.42 -2.54
N GLY A 449 -3.85 13.26 -2.66
CA GLY A 449 -2.94 12.98 -3.75
C GLY A 449 -2.33 11.58 -3.72
N ALA A 450 -1.63 11.26 -4.80
CA ALA A 450 -0.88 10.03 -4.97
C ALA A 450 0.54 10.33 -5.47
N LEU A 451 1.52 9.74 -4.82
CA LEU A 451 2.93 9.87 -5.10
C LEU A 451 3.47 8.50 -5.53
N TRP A 452 4.29 8.46 -6.57
CA TRP A 452 4.91 7.21 -7.01
C TRP A 452 6.28 7.05 -6.33
N ASN A 453 6.49 5.96 -5.62
CA ASN A 453 7.64 5.78 -4.72
C ASN A 453 8.99 5.56 -5.42
N GLN A 454 9.00 5.34 -6.73
CA GLN A 454 10.24 5.10 -7.48
C GLN A 454 10.10 5.61 -8.91
N LEU A 455 10.89 6.61 -9.29
CA LEU A 455 10.79 7.19 -10.62
C LEU A 455 11.47 6.33 -11.69
N ARG A 456 12.65 5.77 -11.41
CA ARG A 456 13.56 5.16 -12.39
C ARG A 456 14.12 3.83 -11.92
N ASP A 457 14.44 2.94 -12.88
CA ASP A 457 15.06 1.63 -12.63
C ASP A 457 16.57 1.59 -12.97
N ASN A 458 17.18 2.68 -13.40
CA ASN A 458 18.57 2.73 -13.86
C ASN A 458 19.59 3.16 -12.80
N GLN A 459 19.22 3.13 -11.54
CA GLN A 459 20.07 3.46 -10.38
C GLN A 459 19.69 2.53 -9.22
N PRO A 460 20.54 2.35 -8.19
CA PRO A 460 20.16 1.58 -7.03
C PRO A 460 18.83 2.05 -6.45
N HIS A 461 17.92 1.11 -6.22
CA HIS A 461 16.56 1.40 -5.79
C HIS A 461 16.00 0.30 -4.88
N ARG A 462 14.86 0.56 -4.27
CA ARG A 462 14.24 -0.35 -3.31
C ARG A 462 13.41 -1.43 -3.99
N PHE A 463 12.54 -1.04 -4.93
CA PHE A 463 11.51 -1.90 -5.50
C PHE A 463 11.87 -2.37 -6.92
N PRO A 464 12.09 -3.69 -7.15
CA PRO A 464 12.46 -4.19 -8.47
C PRO A 464 11.43 -3.78 -9.52
N HIS A 465 11.93 -3.27 -10.64
CA HIS A 465 11.11 -2.83 -11.78
C HIS A 465 9.96 -1.87 -11.43
N GLY A 466 10.04 -1.19 -10.26
CA GLY A 466 9.00 -0.29 -9.75
C GLY A 466 8.95 1.07 -10.44
N GLY A 467 10.01 1.45 -11.14
CA GLY A 467 10.11 2.76 -11.80
C GLY A 467 9.06 3.00 -12.88
N LEU A 468 8.87 4.28 -13.19
CA LEU A 468 8.08 4.75 -14.33
C LEU A 468 8.92 4.92 -15.59
N PHE A 469 10.24 4.92 -15.42
CA PHE A 469 11.22 4.79 -16.48
C PHE A 469 12.00 3.49 -16.29
N ASP A 470 12.30 2.82 -17.40
CA ASP A 470 13.07 1.57 -17.40
C ASP A 470 14.58 1.82 -17.14
N ASP A 471 15.37 0.75 -17.17
CA ASP A 471 16.83 0.76 -17.02
C ASP A 471 17.55 1.58 -18.12
N ARG A 472 16.91 1.79 -19.26
CA ARG A 472 17.39 2.62 -20.39
C ARG A 472 16.80 4.02 -20.41
N GLN A 473 16.10 4.42 -19.35
CA GLN A 473 15.42 5.70 -19.23
C GLN A 473 14.26 5.91 -20.23
N HIS A 474 13.70 4.85 -20.80
CA HIS A 474 12.48 4.97 -21.59
C HIS A 474 11.25 5.01 -20.68
N PRO A 475 10.27 5.89 -20.96
CA PRO A 475 9.06 5.98 -20.18
C PRO A 475 8.18 4.73 -20.35
N LYS A 476 7.80 4.12 -19.24
CA LYS A 476 6.87 3.00 -19.25
C LYS A 476 5.43 3.46 -19.50
N PRO A 477 4.52 2.57 -19.97
CA PRO A 477 3.13 2.91 -20.24
C PRO A 477 2.37 3.51 -19.06
N ALA A 478 2.71 3.13 -17.83
CA ALA A 478 2.12 3.66 -16.59
C ALA A 478 2.30 5.17 -16.44
N LEU A 479 3.44 5.73 -16.88
CA LEU A 479 3.70 7.16 -16.85
C LEU A 479 2.67 7.95 -17.69
N ARG A 480 2.32 7.44 -18.88
CA ARG A 480 1.30 8.08 -19.74
C ARG A 480 -0.08 8.04 -19.10
N THR A 481 -0.39 6.94 -18.39
CA THR A 481 -1.64 6.82 -17.66
C THR A 481 -1.73 7.83 -16.52
N LEU A 482 -0.65 8.02 -15.75
CA LEU A 482 -0.58 9.06 -14.72
C LEU A 482 -0.74 10.47 -15.31
N ALA A 483 -0.17 10.74 -16.48
CA ALA A 483 -0.39 12.01 -17.18
C ALA A 483 -1.86 12.24 -17.53
N ALA A 484 -2.55 11.22 -18.04
CA ALA A 484 -3.98 11.29 -18.35
C ALA A 484 -4.84 11.50 -17.08
N ILE A 485 -4.52 10.80 -16.01
CA ILE A 485 -5.17 10.97 -14.70
C ILE A 485 -4.96 12.42 -14.21
N ARG A 486 -3.73 12.94 -14.25
CA ARG A 486 -3.47 14.33 -13.89
C ARG A 486 -4.38 15.30 -14.63
N GLN A 487 -4.46 15.18 -15.95
CA GLN A 487 -5.34 16.04 -16.78
C GLN A 487 -6.81 15.92 -16.36
N ALA A 488 -7.24 14.69 -16.01
CA ALA A 488 -8.60 14.42 -15.57
C ALA A 488 -8.91 15.03 -14.19
N TYR A 489 -7.94 15.19 -13.31
CA TYR A 489 -8.11 15.68 -11.92
C TYR A 489 -7.54 17.09 -11.70
N SER A 490 -6.99 17.75 -12.72
CA SER A 490 -6.45 19.14 -12.65
C SER A 490 -7.47 20.21 -13.05
N LYS A 491 -8.65 19.80 -13.57
CA LYS A 491 -9.68 20.73 -14.08
C LYS A 491 -10.89 20.80 -13.19
#